data_408bf6ebe6596da7eae9f107e8df0c4f
#
_entry.id   408bf6ebe6596da7eae9f107e8df0c4f
#
_cell.length_a   1.000
_cell.length_b   1.000
_cell.length_c   1.000
_cell.angle_alpha   90.00
_cell.angle_beta   90.00
_cell.angle_gamma   90.00
#
_symmetry.space_group_name_H-M   'P 1'
#
loop_
_entity.id
_entity.type
_entity.pdbx_description
1 polymer ?
#
loop_
_entity_poly.entity_id
_entity_poly.type
_entity_poly.pdbx_seq_one_letter_code
_entity_poly.pdbx_strand_id
1 'polypeptide(L)'
;PAMADVNPCSEAMWLVLWGMGLTTITFNFLYLDLLLPALGGILMVLGFRTLRQENKALRWCWRLSIVIAAVRSASFVLEALPVDVKYVPAYAVMVMTFALYIGLWRGMVGVSRAAGAEKPAAPAAGALVIFYVVLGALAFLKLEGWLAVLPVLIVYIVILRNLVKLARSLSDTGYAIHAAPVRLPSAAVLWGYLGLTLAAMLLAMFLGQRYPMDWQVRDDAPQDAAVRAELLTLGFPEQVLDDLTAEEAARMSGAVKVYTETEPLYEDDTYREVTTSVWNDDTPPRWHYIDAEKQSDGSYRYTYRAYDLYEGFVTHVVVLVEEAGRQRAIVLHYAVIDRSSGDCLAEGMEIWPVWQGNAESWSPGGWNSGRLLCEKDGQSYTADFYSVKSGSYETTNIFGTTQNTGIIAEWSRMDHSGNVRAYLLYDAEMLT
;
A
#
# COMPACT_ATOMS: atom_id res chain seq x y z
N PRO A 1 -50.78 -23.62 15.10
CA PRO A 1 -50.13 -23.31 13.84
C PRO A 1 -49.15 -22.20 14.12
N ALA A 2 -47.85 -22.55 14.14
CA ALA A 2 -46.79 -21.58 14.22
C ALA A 2 -46.96 -20.65 13.01
N MET A 3 -47.10 -19.35 13.25
CA MET A 3 -46.99 -18.34 12.22
C MET A 3 -45.61 -18.57 11.59
N ALA A 4 -45.58 -19.01 10.34
CA ALA A 4 -44.36 -19.07 9.57
C ALA A 4 -43.81 -17.65 9.57
N ASP A 5 -42.57 -17.46 10.03
CA ASP A 5 -41.87 -16.19 9.94
C ASP A 5 -41.81 -15.79 8.46
N VAL A 6 -42.70 -14.85 8.11
CA VAL A 6 -42.75 -14.29 6.76
C VAL A 6 -41.52 -13.38 6.63
N ASN A 7 -40.45 -13.90 6.08
CA ASN A 7 -39.28 -13.10 5.80
C ASN A 7 -39.60 -12.14 4.63
N PRO A 8 -39.71 -10.84 4.87
CA PRO A 8 -39.99 -9.89 3.82
C PRO A 8 -38.79 -9.77 2.88
N CYS A 9 -39.04 -9.64 1.59
CA CYS A 9 -38.00 -9.46 0.56
C CYS A 9 -37.08 -8.26 0.89
N SER A 10 -37.62 -7.25 1.56
CA SER A 10 -36.89 -6.04 1.97
C SER A 10 -35.76 -6.32 2.95
N GLU A 11 -35.88 -7.26 3.89
CA GLU A 11 -34.81 -7.57 4.85
C GLU A 11 -33.60 -8.23 4.15
N ALA A 12 -33.85 -9.20 3.29
CA ALA A 12 -32.78 -9.85 2.53
C ALA A 12 -32.08 -8.86 1.59
N MET A 13 -32.86 -8.00 0.91
CA MET A 13 -32.30 -6.95 0.04
C MET A 13 -31.53 -5.90 0.83
N TRP A 14 -31.94 -5.61 2.06
CA TRP A 14 -31.19 -4.66 2.90
C TRP A 14 -29.75 -5.11 3.17
N LEU A 15 -29.54 -6.41 3.44
CA LEU A 15 -28.19 -6.98 3.58
C LEU A 15 -27.38 -6.87 2.29
N VAL A 16 -28.02 -7.16 1.13
CA VAL A 16 -27.35 -7.02 -0.18
C VAL A 16 -26.93 -5.57 -0.43
N LEU A 17 -27.83 -4.61 -0.16
CA LEU A 17 -27.58 -3.19 -0.42
C LEU A 17 -26.50 -2.60 0.50
N TRP A 18 -26.51 -2.95 1.79
CA TRP A 18 -25.41 -2.60 2.69
C TRP A 18 -24.09 -3.21 2.24
N GLY A 19 -24.15 -4.49 1.84
CA GLY A 19 -22.97 -5.15 1.29
C GLY A 19 -22.42 -4.44 0.06
N MET A 20 -23.29 -4.02 -0.86
CA MET A 20 -22.89 -3.24 -2.05
C MET A 20 -22.31 -1.88 -1.66
N GLY A 21 -22.93 -1.16 -0.72
CA GLY A 21 -22.43 0.13 -0.23
C GLY A 21 -21.03 0.03 0.34
N LEU A 22 -20.81 -0.93 1.26
CA LEU A 22 -19.50 -1.14 1.90
C LEU A 22 -18.42 -1.68 0.94
N THR A 23 -18.80 -2.33 -0.15
CA THR A 23 -17.82 -2.81 -1.15
C THR A 23 -17.45 -1.74 -2.18
N THR A 24 -18.23 -0.69 -2.31
CA THR A 24 -18.00 0.38 -3.31
C THR A 24 -17.46 1.65 -2.69
N ILE A 25 -17.89 1.99 -1.47
CA ILE A 25 -17.41 3.16 -0.74
C ILE A 25 -16.29 2.69 0.18
N THR A 26 -15.06 2.98 -0.19
CA THR A 26 -13.85 2.65 0.57
C THR A 26 -13.13 3.91 1.00
N PHE A 27 -12.39 3.82 2.11
CA PHE A 27 -11.58 4.91 2.64
C PHE A 27 -10.16 4.40 2.85
N ASN A 28 -9.17 5.09 2.30
CA ASN A 28 -7.75 4.71 2.38
C ASN A 28 -7.11 5.16 3.70
N PHE A 29 -7.76 4.88 4.84
CA PHE A 29 -7.18 5.09 6.15
C PHE A 29 -7.57 3.95 7.09
N LEU A 30 -6.71 3.61 8.03
CA LEU A 30 -6.90 2.55 9.03
C LEU A 30 -7.31 1.19 8.41
N TYR A 31 -6.80 0.87 7.22
CA TYR A 31 -7.15 -0.36 6.47
C TYR A 31 -8.64 -0.55 6.22
N LEU A 32 -9.43 0.53 6.21
CA LEU A 32 -10.86 0.49 5.92
C LEU A 32 -11.14 0.11 4.45
N ASP A 33 -10.22 0.40 3.55
CA ASP A 33 -10.21 -0.05 2.16
C ASP A 33 -10.21 -1.59 2.02
N LEU A 34 -9.74 -2.31 3.02
CA LEU A 34 -9.75 -3.76 3.10
C LEU A 34 -10.92 -4.29 3.95
N LEU A 35 -11.14 -3.69 5.12
CA LEU A 35 -12.14 -4.17 6.08
C LEU A 35 -13.58 -3.95 5.59
N LEU A 36 -13.88 -2.78 5.00
CA LEU A 36 -15.24 -2.49 4.53
C LEU A 36 -15.67 -3.40 3.38
N PRO A 37 -14.84 -3.65 2.33
CA PRO A 37 -15.20 -4.62 1.30
C PRO A 37 -15.33 -6.06 1.81
N ALA A 38 -14.52 -6.47 2.80
CA ALA A 38 -14.67 -7.78 3.42
C ALA A 38 -16.02 -7.92 4.14
N LEU A 39 -16.37 -6.95 4.98
CA LEU A 39 -17.67 -6.91 5.65
C LEU A 39 -18.83 -6.85 4.64
N GLY A 40 -18.69 -6.01 3.61
CA GLY A 40 -19.69 -5.89 2.54
C GLY A 40 -19.88 -7.21 1.79
N GLY A 41 -18.80 -7.93 1.52
CA GLY A 41 -18.83 -9.24 0.86
C GLY A 41 -19.65 -10.27 1.63
N ILE A 42 -19.45 -10.38 2.95
CA ILE A 42 -20.22 -11.34 3.76
C ILE A 42 -21.70 -10.95 3.88
N LEU A 43 -22.01 -9.64 3.96
CA LEU A 43 -23.39 -9.18 3.95
C LEU A 43 -24.10 -9.55 2.64
N MET A 44 -23.45 -9.40 1.49
CA MET A 44 -23.99 -9.86 0.20
C MET A 44 -24.21 -11.36 0.18
N VAL A 45 -23.28 -12.17 0.69
CA VAL A 45 -23.43 -13.63 0.78
C VAL A 45 -24.68 -13.98 1.62
N LEU A 46 -24.87 -13.34 2.76
CA LEU A 46 -26.02 -13.59 3.65
C LEU A 46 -27.33 -13.14 3.02
N GLY A 47 -27.38 -11.98 2.39
CA GLY A 47 -28.56 -11.49 1.70
C GLY A 47 -28.96 -12.37 0.52
N PHE A 48 -28.04 -12.70 -0.37
CA PHE A 48 -28.31 -13.60 -1.50
C PHE A 48 -28.60 -15.04 -1.06
N ARG A 49 -28.05 -15.48 0.10
CA ARG A 49 -28.40 -16.78 0.68
C ARG A 49 -29.89 -16.90 0.95
N THR A 50 -30.49 -15.84 1.44
CA THR A 50 -31.93 -15.78 1.70
C THR A 50 -32.73 -15.75 0.40
N LEU A 51 -32.28 -15.01 -0.61
CA LEU A 51 -32.94 -14.85 -1.90
C LEU A 51 -32.75 -16.01 -2.91
N ARG A 52 -31.85 -16.97 -2.63
CA ARG A 52 -31.41 -17.99 -3.60
C ARG A 52 -32.51 -18.94 -4.11
N GLN A 53 -33.65 -19.05 -3.37
CA GLN A 53 -34.75 -19.94 -3.77
C GLN A 53 -35.72 -19.27 -4.73
N GLU A 54 -35.73 -17.95 -4.86
CA GLU A 54 -36.67 -17.23 -5.69
C GLU A 54 -36.51 -17.54 -7.18
N ASN A 55 -35.30 -17.60 -7.66
CA ASN A 55 -35.03 -17.95 -9.06
C ASN A 55 -33.57 -18.36 -9.29
N LYS A 56 -33.30 -18.87 -10.51
CA LYS A 56 -31.95 -19.32 -10.90
C LYS A 56 -30.92 -18.18 -10.88
N ALA A 57 -31.32 -16.96 -11.24
CA ALA A 57 -30.40 -15.81 -11.31
C ALA A 57 -29.92 -15.42 -9.90
N LEU A 58 -30.82 -15.33 -8.90
CA LEU A 58 -30.45 -15.05 -7.51
C LEU A 58 -29.64 -16.18 -6.86
N ARG A 59 -29.87 -17.44 -7.27
CA ARG A 59 -29.03 -18.56 -6.87
C ARG A 59 -27.61 -18.43 -7.43
N TRP A 60 -27.47 -17.97 -8.66
CA TRP A 60 -26.19 -17.63 -9.23
C TRP A 60 -25.51 -16.48 -8.50
N CYS A 61 -26.23 -15.40 -8.16
CA CYS A 61 -25.70 -14.30 -7.39
C CYS A 61 -25.16 -14.77 -6.03
N TRP A 62 -25.86 -15.68 -5.35
CA TRP A 62 -25.39 -16.27 -4.11
C TRP A 62 -24.06 -17.02 -4.28
N ARG A 63 -23.93 -17.88 -5.30
CA ARG A 63 -22.69 -18.61 -5.57
C ARG A 63 -21.54 -17.65 -5.91
N LEU A 64 -21.83 -16.67 -6.74
CA LEU A 64 -20.84 -15.69 -7.19
C LEU A 64 -20.38 -14.79 -6.04
N SER A 65 -21.28 -14.40 -5.13
CA SER A 65 -20.91 -13.62 -3.94
C SER A 65 -19.97 -14.39 -3.00
N ILE A 66 -20.12 -15.73 -2.89
CA ILE A 66 -19.18 -16.57 -2.13
C ILE A 66 -17.80 -16.56 -2.80
N VAL A 67 -17.75 -16.72 -4.12
CA VAL A 67 -16.47 -16.69 -4.86
C VAL A 67 -15.78 -15.34 -4.73
N ILE A 68 -16.54 -14.23 -4.86
CA ILE A 68 -16.00 -12.87 -4.69
C ILE A 68 -15.44 -12.68 -3.28
N ALA A 69 -16.18 -13.12 -2.24
CA ALA A 69 -15.73 -13.03 -0.87
C ALA A 69 -14.44 -13.84 -0.63
N ALA A 70 -14.36 -15.06 -1.17
CA ALA A 70 -13.18 -15.92 -1.08
C ALA A 70 -11.96 -15.30 -1.82
N VAL A 71 -12.15 -14.78 -3.03
CA VAL A 71 -11.08 -14.11 -3.79
C VAL A 71 -10.58 -12.88 -3.03
N ARG A 72 -11.47 -12.06 -2.46
CA ARG A 72 -11.07 -10.91 -1.64
C ARG A 72 -10.25 -11.32 -0.41
N SER A 73 -10.67 -12.38 0.32
CA SER A 73 -9.88 -12.88 1.44
C SER A 73 -8.49 -13.40 1.01
N ALA A 74 -8.41 -14.04 -0.17
CA ALA A 74 -7.14 -14.49 -0.73
C ALA A 74 -6.26 -13.31 -1.20
N SER A 75 -6.86 -12.20 -1.63
CA SER A 75 -6.12 -11.00 -2.06
C SER A 75 -5.27 -10.42 -0.94
N PHE A 76 -5.69 -10.49 0.33
CA PHE A 76 -4.89 -10.05 1.46
C PHE A 76 -3.55 -10.79 1.55
N VAL A 77 -3.55 -12.09 1.27
CA VAL A 77 -2.32 -12.88 1.25
C VAL A 77 -1.49 -12.56 0.01
N LEU A 78 -2.14 -12.43 -1.16
CA LEU A 78 -1.44 -12.13 -2.42
C LEU A 78 -0.81 -10.73 -2.43
N GLU A 79 -1.44 -9.74 -1.81
CA GLU A 79 -0.90 -8.39 -1.69
C GLU A 79 0.34 -8.32 -0.79
N ALA A 80 0.43 -9.21 0.19
CA ALA A 80 1.60 -9.33 1.05
C ALA A 80 2.76 -10.07 0.37
N LEU A 81 2.48 -10.90 -0.64
CA LEU A 81 3.52 -11.58 -1.39
C LEU A 81 4.11 -10.66 -2.46
N PRO A 82 5.41 -10.68 -2.64
CA PRO A 82 6.10 -9.87 -3.65
C PRO A 82 5.97 -10.46 -5.06
N VAL A 83 4.76 -10.70 -5.49
CA VAL A 83 4.44 -11.25 -6.83
C VAL A 83 3.71 -10.20 -7.66
N ASP A 84 4.10 -10.05 -8.92
CA ASP A 84 3.54 -9.07 -9.84
C ASP A 84 2.08 -9.37 -10.29
N VAL A 85 1.41 -10.29 -9.58
CA VAL A 85 0.02 -10.66 -9.87
C VAL A 85 -1.01 -9.84 -9.07
N LYS A 86 -0.62 -8.80 -8.39
CA LYS A 86 -1.48 -7.97 -7.50
C LYS A 86 -2.77 -7.47 -8.20
N TYR A 87 -2.69 -7.13 -9.47
CA TYR A 87 -3.83 -6.61 -10.21
C TYR A 87 -4.80 -7.68 -10.73
N VAL A 88 -4.37 -8.93 -10.86
CA VAL A 88 -5.21 -10.01 -11.40
C VAL A 88 -6.46 -10.27 -10.53
N PRO A 89 -6.36 -10.34 -9.20
CA PRO A 89 -7.53 -10.48 -8.35
C PRO A 89 -8.50 -9.31 -8.46
N ALA A 90 -8.01 -8.07 -8.56
CA ALA A 90 -8.84 -6.88 -8.68
C ALA A 90 -9.68 -6.89 -9.96
N TYR A 91 -9.08 -7.18 -11.10
CA TYR A 91 -9.80 -7.32 -12.38
C TYR A 91 -10.81 -8.47 -12.35
N ALA A 92 -10.44 -9.62 -11.77
CA ALA A 92 -11.35 -10.74 -11.62
C ALA A 92 -12.57 -10.38 -10.76
N VAL A 93 -12.36 -9.71 -9.62
CA VAL A 93 -13.45 -9.22 -8.75
C VAL A 93 -14.33 -8.22 -9.49
N MET A 94 -13.75 -7.31 -10.29
CA MET A 94 -14.51 -6.34 -11.08
C MET A 94 -15.44 -7.03 -12.07
N VAL A 95 -14.94 -7.99 -12.86
CA VAL A 95 -15.73 -8.76 -13.83
C VAL A 95 -16.82 -9.59 -13.13
N MET A 96 -16.48 -10.25 -12.03
CA MET A 96 -17.43 -11.03 -11.24
C MET A 96 -18.52 -10.13 -10.62
N THR A 97 -18.18 -8.94 -10.14
CA THR A 97 -19.13 -7.97 -9.60
C THR A 97 -20.08 -7.47 -10.68
N PHE A 98 -19.59 -7.22 -11.90
CA PHE A 98 -20.45 -6.87 -13.03
C PHE A 98 -21.44 -7.99 -13.36
N ALA A 99 -20.96 -9.23 -13.41
CA ALA A 99 -21.82 -10.41 -13.63
C ALA A 99 -22.86 -10.57 -12.50
N LEU A 100 -22.47 -10.28 -11.25
CA LEU A 100 -23.39 -10.29 -10.10
C LEU A 100 -24.52 -9.27 -10.27
N TYR A 101 -24.26 -8.07 -10.76
CA TYR A 101 -25.29 -7.04 -10.95
C TYR A 101 -26.22 -7.35 -12.12
N ILE A 102 -25.71 -7.95 -13.19
CA ILE A 102 -26.56 -8.50 -14.26
C ILE A 102 -27.47 -9.62 -13.69
N GLY A 103 -26.91 -10.49 -12.86
CA GLY A 103 -27.67 -11.54 -12.17
C GLY A 103 -28.74 -10.96 -11.23
N LEU A 104 -28.40 -9.93 -10.46
CA LEU A 104 -29.34 -9.22 -9.59
C LEU A 104 -30.49 -8.61 -10.41
N TRP A 105 -30.18 -7.90 -11.49
CA TRP A 105 -31.21 -7.31 -12.36
C TRP A 105 -32.17 -8.38 -12.90
N ARG A 106 -31.67 -9.47 -13.51
CA ARG A 106 -32.49 -10.57 -13.98
C ARG A 106 -33.28 -11.24 -12.87
N GLY A 107 -32.65 -11.38 -11.71
CA GLY A 107 -33.29 -11.95 -10.52
C GLY A 107 -34.44 -11.11 -10.02
N MET A 108 -34.28 -9.79 -9.93
CA MET A 108 -35.32 -8.86 -9.50
C MET A 108 -36.47 -8.75 -10.50
N VAL A 109 -36.21 -8.80 -11.80
CA VAL A 109 -37.25 -8.93 -12.84
C VAL A 109 -38.05 -10.22 -12.64
N GLY A 110 -37.38 -11.33 -12.31
CA GLY A 110 -38.05 -12.60 -11.99
C GLY A 110 -38.96 -12.52 -10.76
N VAL A 111 -38.47 -11.88 -9.69
CA VAL A 111 -39.27 -11.66 -8.46
C VAL A 111 -40.46 -10.75 -8.73
N SER A 112 -40.29 -9.64 -9.44
CA SER A 112 -41.37 -8.74 -9.84
C SER A 112 -42.46 -9.47 -10.64
N ARG A 113 -42.06 -10.40 -11.52
CA ARG A 113 -43.02 -11.23 -12.27
C ARG A 113 -43.77 -12.20 -11.37
N ALA A 114 -43.07 -12.83 -10.42
CA ALA A 114 -43.72 -13.75 -9.46
C ALA A 114 -44.65 -13.02 -8.49
N ALA A 115 -44.34 -11.75 -8.17
CA ALA A 115 -45.22 -10.88 -7.37
C ALA A 115 -46.44 -10.34 -8.12
N GLY A 116 -46.66 -10.74 -9.40
CA GLY A 116 -47.85 -10.36 -10.18
C GLY A 116 -47.79 -8.93 -10.74
N ALA A 117 -46.62 -8.30 -10.86
CA ALA A 117 -46.51 -6.98 -11.45
C ALA A 117 -46.97 -6.99 -12.92
N GLU A 118 -47.86 -6.07 -13.32
CA GLU A 118 -48.35 -5.93 -14.71
C GLU A 118 -47.20 -5.77 -15.71
N LYS A 119 -46.15 -5.02 -15.33
CA LYS A 119 -44.92 -4.85 -16.10
C LYS A 119 -43.72 -5.28 -15.23
N PRO A 120 -43.32 -6.57 -15.33
CA PRO A 120 -42.20 -7.07 -14.56
C PRO A 120 -40.90 -6.38 -14.99
N ALA A 121 -40.52 -5.34 -14.31
CA ALA A 121 -39.34 -4.57 -14.55
C ALA A 121 -38.63 -4.24 -13.23
N ALA A 122 -37.32 -4.16 -13.25
CA ALA A 122 -36.50 -3.73 -12.13
C ALA A 122 -35.57 -2.60 -12.59
N PRO A 123 -36.11 -1.41 -12.91
CA PRO A 123 -35.33 -0.35 -13.54
C PRO A 123 -34.16 0.11 -12.67
N ALA A 124 -34.31 0.11 -11.35
CA ALA A 124 -33.22 0.47 -10.44
C ALA A 124 -32.05 -0.52 -10.52
N ALA A 125 -32.35 -1.83 -10.64
CA ALA A 125 -31.30 -2.84 -10.81
C ALA A 125 -30.66 -2.78 -12.21
N GLY A 126 -31.44 -2.43 -13.25
CA GLY A 126 -30.89 -2.15 -14.59
C GLY A 126 -30.01 -0.91 -14.61
N ALA A 127 -30.41 0.15 -13.91
CA ALA A 127 -29.60 1.37 -13.76
C ALA A 127 -28.24 1.08 -13.09
N LEU A 128 -28.18 0.15 -12.15
CA LEU A 128 -26.94 -0.28 -11.52
C LEU A 128 -25.97 -0.92 -12.55
N VAL A 129 -26.48 -1.75 -13.46
CA VAL A 129 -25.67 -2.36 -14.53
C VAL A 129 -25.10 -1.29 -15.45
N ILE A 130 -25.94 -0.32 -15.86
CA ILE A 130 -25.49 0.81 -16.70
C ILE A 130 -24.46 1.65 -15.97
N PHE A 131 -24.71 1.94 -14.69
CA PHE A 131 -23.78 2.68 -13.85
C PHE A 131 -22.39 2.04 -13.80
N TYR A 132 -22.30 0.71 -13.67
CA TYR A 132 -21.02 0.01 -13.66
C TYR A 132 -20.30 0.00 -15.02
N VAL A 133 -21.06 -0.01 -16.12
CA VAL A 133 -20.49 0.16 -17.47
C VAL A 133 -19.88 1.56 -17.60
N VAL A 134 -20.61 2.58 -17.17
CA VAL A 134 -20.14 3.97 -17.17
C VAL A 134 -18.92 4.14 -16.29
N LEU A 135 -18.94 3.57 -15.08
CA LEU A 135 -17.80 3.61 -14.17
C LEU A 135 -16.55 2.95 -14.77
N GLY A 136 -16.70 1.80 -15.43
CA GLY A 136 -15.61 1.15 -16.16
C GLY A 136 -15.08 2.00 -17.31
N ALA A 137 -15.96 2.68 -18.05
CA ALA A 137 -15.55 3.60 -19.12
C ALA A 137 -14.80 4.83 -18.57
N LEU A 138 -15.27 5.41 -17.45
CA LEU A 138 -14.57 6.54 -16.78
C LEU A 138 -13.18 6.11 -16.28
N ALA A 139 -13.05 4.93 -15.69
CA ALA A 139 -11.77 4.38 -15.27
C ALA A 139 -10.82 4.16 -16.46
N PHE A 140 -11.33 3.68 -17.59
CA PHE A 140 -10.53 3.50 -18.81
C PHE A 140 -10.07 4.86 -19.39
N LEU A 141 -10.88 5.91 -19.28
CA LEU A 141 -10.55 7.26 -19.73
C LEU A 141 -9.63 8.00 -18.76
N LYS A 142 -9.26 7.40 -17.65
CA LYS A 142 -8.44 8.01 -16.59
C LYS A 142 -8.96 9.39 -16.14
N LEU A 143 -10.28 9.55 -16.10
CA LEU A 143 -10.90 10.78 -15.61
C LEU A 143 -10.86 10.78 -14.08
N GLU A 144 -9.94 11.56 -13.55
CA GLU A 144 -9.66 11.66 -12.11
C GLU A 144 -10.10 13.04 -11.58
N GLY A 145 -10.32 13.09 -10.27
CA GLY A 145 -10.62 14.33 -9.56
C GLY A 145 -12.02 14.38 -8.92
N TRP A 146 -12.16 15.24 -7.94
CA TRP A 146 -13.37 15.40 -7.11
C TRP A 146 -14.63 15.73 -7.91
N LEU A 147 -14.48 16.46 -9.03
CA LEU A 147 -15.59 16.83 -9.91
C LEU A 147 -16.22 15.61 -10.59
N ALA A 148 -15.47 14.53 -10.78
CA ALA A 148 -15.98 13.28 -11.33
C ALA A 148 -16.52 12.35 -10.20
N VAL A 149 -15.82 12.27 -9.08
CA VAL A 149 -16.16 11.36 -7.98
C VAL A 149 -17.49 11.70 -7.31
N LEU A 150 -17.74 12.99 -7.03
CA LEU A 150 -18.95 13.43 -6.31
C LEU A 150 -20.24 13.13 -7.08
N PRO A 151 -20.41 13.44 -8.37
CA PRO A 151 -21.59 13.06 -9.15
C PRO A 151 -21.77 11.54 -9.23
N VAL A 152 -20.70 10.77 -9.39
CA VAL A 152 -20.73 9.30 -9.42
C VAL A 152 -21.27 8.75 -8.10
N LEU A 153 -20.79 9.26 -6.97
CA LEU A 153 -21.26 8.86 -5.64
C LEU A 153 -22.75 9.19 -5.44
N ILE A 154 -23.18 10.39 -5.84
CA ILE A 154 -24.60 10.81 -5.73
C ILE A 154 -25.48 9.87 -6.56
N VAL A 155 -25.12 9.61 -7.81
CA VAL A 155 -25.86 8.69 -8.69
C VAL A 155 -25.95 7.30 -8.08
N TYR A 156 -24.84 6.80 -7.53
CA TYR A 156 -24.82 5.50 -6.85
C TYR A 156 -25.79 5.44 -5.66
N ILE A 157 -25.77 6.45 -4.79
CA ILE A 157 -26.67 6.55 -3.63
C ILE A 157 -28.14 6.58 -4.11
N VAL A 158 -28.45 7.33 -5.16
CA VAL A 158 -29.79 7.39 -5.75
C VAL A 158 -30.24 6.02 -6.26
N ILE A 159 -29.35 5.28 -6.94
CA ILE A 159 -29.62 3.91 -7.41
C ILE A 159 -29.92 2.98 -6.22
N LEU A 160 -29.08 2.99 -5.19
CA LEU A 160 -29.28 2.18 -3.98
C LEU A 160 -30.63 2.52 -3.31
N ARG A 161 -30.94 3.81 -3.17
CA ARG A 161 -32.24 4.25 -2.62
C ARG A 161 -33.44 3.75 -3.43
N ASN A 162 -33.31 3.74 -4.77
CA ASN A 162 -34.40 3.22 -5.64
C ASN A 162 -34.48 1.70 -5.56
N LEU A 163 -33.39 0.98 -5.33
CA LEU A 163 -33.44 -0.46 -5.06
C LEU A 163 -34.10 -0.77 -3.72
N VAL A 164 -33.88 0.06 -2.69
CA VAL A 164 -34.62 -0.04 -1.41
C VAL A 164 -36.13 0.15 -1.64
N LYS A 165 -36.50 1.18 -2.42
CA LYS A 165 -37.91 1.42 -2.75
C LYS A 165 -38.54 0.25 -3.51
N LEU A 166 -37.85 -0.33 -4.47
CA LEU A 166 -38.26 -1.50 -5.21
C LEU A 166 -38.49 -2.70 -4.26
N ALA A 167 -37.54 -2.96 -3.36
CA ALA A 167 -37.64 -4.06 -2.41
C ALA A 167 -38.84 -3.87 -1.42
N ARG A 168 -39.08 -2.64 -0.98
CA ARG A 168 -40.24 -2.31 -0.14
C ARG A 168 -41.57 -2.47 -0.87
N SER A 169 -41.66 -1.96 -2.12
CA SER A 169 -42.91 -2.11 -2.90
C SER A 169 -43.24 -3.58 -3.17
N LEU A 170 -42.27 -4.46 -3.36
CA LEU A 170 -42.49 -5.90 -3.46
C LEU A 170 -42.96 -6.50 -2.14
N SER A 171 -42.46 -6.04 -1.00
CA SER A 171 -42.96 -6.46 0.32
C SER A 171 -44.38 -5.96 0.57
N ASP A 172 -44.73 -4.73 0.16
CA ASP A 172 -46.04 -4.11 0.33
C ASP A 172 -47.14 -4.81 -0.50
N THR A 173 -46.78 -5.48 -1.59
CA THR A 173 -47.70 -6.33 -2.35
C THR A 173 -48.07 -7.65 -1.64
N GLY A 174 -47.51 -7.89 -0.45
CA GLY A 174 -47.68 -9.15 0.29
C GLY A 174 -46.86 -10.31 -0.26
N TYR A 175 -45.92 -10.07 -1.17
CA TYR A 175 -45.06 -11.12 -1.68
C TYR A 175 -44.06 -11.60 -0.60
N ALA A 176 -44.25 -12.87 -0.21
CA ALA A 176 -43.35 -13.55 0.71
C ALA A 176 -42.31 -14.37 -0.05
N ILE A 177 -41.03 -14.19 0.30
CA ILE A 177 -39.97 -14.97 -0.27
C ILE A 177 -40.00 -16.42 0.20
N HIS A 178 -39.61 -17.34 -0.69
CA HIS A 178 -39.57 -18.76 -0.36
C HIS A 178 -38.51 -19.04 0.69
N ALA A 179 -38.87 -19.72 1.78
CA ALA A 179 -37.94 -20.08 2.83
C ALA A 179 -36.76 -20.90 2.27
N ALA A 180 -35.56 -20.38 2.45
CA ALA A 180 -34.38 -21.10 2.03
C ALA A 180 -33.91 -22.03 3.17
N PRO A 181 -33.79 -23.37 2.93
CA PRO A 181 -33.29 -24.26 3.97
C PRO A 181 -31.89 -23.88 4.38
N VAL A 182 -31.69 -23.55 5.65
CA VAL A 182 -30.45 -23.07 6.22
C VAL A 182 -29.84 -24.14 7.11
N ARG A 183 -28.71 -24.69 6.75
CA ARG A 183 -27.97 -25.68 7.57
C ARG A 183 -27.09 -25.00 8.63
N LEU A 184 -26.57 -23.81 8.34
CA LEU A 184 -25.73 -23.04 9.23
C LEU A 184 -26.40 -21.72 9.58
N PRO A 185 -26.48 -21.32 10.86
CA PRO A 185 -27.01 -20.03 11.26
C PRO A 185 -26.20 -18.88 10.68
N SER A 186 -26.85 -17.73 10.46
CA SER A 186 -26.17 -16.56 9.86
C SER A 186 -24.98 -16.08 10.68
N ALA A 187 -25.10 -16.15 12.01
CA ALA A 187 -24.00 -15.83 12.92
C ALA A 187 -22.77 -16.72 12.71
N ALA A 188 -22.97 -18.04 12.54
CA ALA A 188 -21.85 -18.95 12.29
C ALA A 188 -21.14 -18.65 10.94
N VAL A 189 -21.89 -18.28 9.90
CA VAL A 189 -21.31 -17.90 8.61
C VAL A 189 -20.55 -16.57 8.74
N LEU A 190 -21.12 -15.60 9.46
CA LEU A 190 -20.47 -14.31 9.71
C LEU A 190 -19.17 -14.48 10.49
N TRP A 191 -19.21 -15.15 11.64
CA TRP A 191 -18.02 -15.34 12.46
C TRP A 191 -16.97 -16.24 11.80
N GLY A 192 -17.40 -17.25 11.05
CA GLY A 192 -16.49 -18.09 10.27
C GLY A 192 -15.77 -17.31 9.19
N TYR A 193 -16.46 -16.41 8.49
CA TYR A 193 -15.85 -15.55 7.48
C TYR A 193 -14.92 -14.51 8.11
N LEU A 194 -15.34 -13.84 9.19
CA LEU A 194 -14.48 -12.88 9.89
C LEU A 194 -13.21 -13.56 10.44
N GLY A 195 -13.35 -14.76 11.00
CA GLY A 195 -12.23 -15.56 11.46
C GLY A 195 -11.26 -15.95 10.31
N LEU A 196 -11.80 -16.33 9.15
CA LEU A 196 -11.00 -16.62 7.95
C LEU A 196 -10.28 -15.35 7.46
N THR A 197 -10.97 -14.22 7.41
CA THR A 197 -10.37 -12.94 6.99
C THR A 197 -9.26 -12.52 7.94
N LEU A 198 -9.48 -12.63 9.26
CA LEU A 198 -8.45 -12.36 10.25
C LEU A 198 -7.25 -13.30 10.12
N ALA A 199 -7.50 -14.60 9.91
CA ALA A 199 -6.43 -15.57 9.67
C ALA A 199 -5.65 -15.25 8.39
N ALA A 200 -6.33 -14.83 7.31
CA ALA A 200 -5.69 -14.40 6.08
C ALA A 200 -4.82 -13.14 6.29
N MET A 201 -5.31 -12.16 7.08
CA MET A 201 -4.52 -10.96 7.43
C MET A 201 -3.29 -11.30 8.26
N LEU A 202 -3.43 -12.16 9.27
CA LEU A 202 -2.29 -12.63 10.08
C LEU A 202 -1.28 -13.41 9.25
N LEU A 203 -1.76 -14.25 8.33
CA LEU A 203 -0.89 -14.97 7.39
C LEU A 203 -0.19 -14.01 6.43
N ALA A 204 -0.89 -13.02 5.91
CA ALA A 204 -0.33 -11.97 5.07
C ALA A 204 0.76 -11.18 5.82
N MET A 205 0.48 -10.79 7.05
CA MET A 205 1.44 -10.13 7.91
C MET A 205 2.68 -11.01 8.15
N PHE A 206 2.49 -12.29 8.44
CA PHE A 206 3.60 -13.22 8.66
C PHE A 206 4.43 -13.45 7.39
N LEU A 207 3.80 -13.66 6.24
CA LEU A 207 4.48 -13.88 4.96
C LEU A 207 5.15 -12.61 4.42
N GLY A 208 4.51 -11.45 4.59
CA GLY A 208 5.02 -10.16 4.11
C GLY A 208 6.21 -9.64 4.91
N GLN A 209 6.47 -10.21 6.07
CA GLN A 209 7.59 -9.81 6.93
C GLN A 209 8.92 -10.50 6.58
N ARG A 210 8.92 -11.46 5.66
CA ARG A 210 10.12 -12.23 5.30
C ARG A 210 10.22 -12.39 3.80
N TYR A 211 11.11 -11.60 3.20
CA TYR A 211 11.48 -11.83 1.81
C TYR A 211 12.53 -12.97 1.74
N PRO A 212 12.43 -13.89 0.78
CA PRO A 212 13.46 -14.86 0.54
C PRO A 212 14.69 -14.16 -0.06
N MET A 213 15.73 -13.99 0.74
CA MET A 213 16.98 -13.36 0.36
C MET A 213 18.02 -14.41 -0.01
N ASP A 214 18.79 -14.18 -1.07
CA ASP A 214 19.91 -15.03 -1.46
C ASP A 214 21.21 -14.51 -0.82
N TRP A 215 21.42 -14.85 0.46
CA TRP A 215 22.58 -14.46 1.21
C TRP A 215 23.79 -15.33 0.83
N GLN A 216 24.86 -14.67 0.38
CA GLN A 216 26.13 -15.32 0.03
C GLN A 216 27.25 -14.80 0.92
N VAL A 217 28.27 -15.63 1.10
CA VAL A 217 29.50 -15.18 1.74
C VAL A 217 30.13 -14.10 0.89
N ARG A 218 30.50 -13.00 1.51
CA ARG A 218 31.13 -11.89 0.80
C ARG A 218 32.51 -12.32 0.27
N ASP A 219 32.68 -12.27 -1.03
CA ASP A 219 33.93 -12.53 -1.76
C ASP A 219 34.09 -11.48 -2.87
N ASP A 220 34.32 -10.23 -2.48
CA ASP A 220 34.43 -9.12 -3.41
C ASP A 220 35.82 -9.10 -4.09
N ALA A 221 35.85 -8.85 -5.39
CA ALA A 221 37.04 -8.54 -6.10
C ALA A 221 37.68 -7.23 -5.57
N PRO A 222 38.99 -7.13 -5.50
CA PRO A 222 39.66 -5.93 -5.02
C PRO A 222 39.36 -4.74 -5.95
N GLN A 223 39.11 -3.59 -5.35
CA GLN A 223 38.96 -2.32 -6.08
C GLN A 223 40.26 -1.86 -6.67
N ASP A 224 40.19 -1.06 -7.74
CA ASP A 224 41.38 -0.40 -8.32
C ASP A 224 41.99 0.55 -7.29
N ALA A 225 43.26 0.34 -6.99
CA ALA A 225 43.98 1.11 -5.97
C ALA A 225 44.09 2.60 -6.31
N ALA A 226 44.17 2.97 -7.58
CA ALA A 226 44.24 4.37 -8.00
C ALA A 226 42.90 5.07 -7.79
N VAL A 227 41.80 4.44 -8.19
CA VAL A 227 40.44 4.96 -7.98
C VAL A 227 40.14 5.09 -6.49
N ARG A 228 40.51 4.06 -5.70
CA ARG A 228 40.33 4.10 -4.25
C ARG A 228 41.11 5.27 -3.62
N ALA A 229 42.36 5.46 -3.96
CA ALA A 229 43.18 6.55 -3.45
C ALA A 229 42.65 7.93 -3.85
N GLU A 230 42.16 8.08 -5.08
CA GLU A 230 41.53 9.30 -5.58
C GLU A 230 40.27 9.64 -4.72
N LEU A 231 39.38 8.70 -4.56
CA LEU A 231 38.11 8.90 -3.78
C LEU A 231 38.40 9.25 -2.32
N LEU A 232 39.31 8.55 -1.66
CA LEU A 232 39.73 8.85 -0.29
C LEU A 232 40.36 10.26 -0.17
N THR A 233 41.16 10.69 -1.16
CA THR A 233 41.75 12.02 -1.19
C THR A 233 40.68 13.12 -1.30
N LEU A 234 39.58 12.84 -1.99
CA LEU A 234 38.44 13.74 -2.13
C LEU A 234 37.50 13.72 -0.92
N GLY A 235 37.78 12.89 0.10
CA GLY A 235 36.99 12.81 1.32
C GLY A 235 35.82 11.80 1.28
N PHE A 236 35.88 10.83 0.37
CA PHE A 236 34.91 9.73 0.36
C PHE A 236 35.08 8.89 1.64
N PRO A 237 33.98 8.54 2.36
CA PRO A 237 34.07 7.78 3.60
C PRO A 237 34.64 6.38 3.38
N GLU A 238 35.70 6.04 4.09
CA GLU A 238 36.43 4.78 3.89
C GLU A 238 35.55 3.56 4.13
N GLN A 239 34.75 3.55 5.18
CA GLN A 239 33.81 2.46 5.47
C GLN A 239 32.81 2.21 4.35
N VAL A 240 32.29 3.28 3.76
CA VAL A 240 31.35 3.19 2.62
C VAL A 240 32.08 2.63 1.41
N LEU A 241 33.29 3.13 1.15
CA LEU A 241 34.09 2.68 0.02
C LEU A 241 34.49 1.20 0.14
N ASP A 242 34.78 0.72 1.35
CA ASP A 242 35.07 -0.69 1.63
C ASP A 242 33.90 -1.63 1.30
N ASP A 243 32.68 -1.12 1.40
CA ASP A 243 31.49 -1.90 1.13
C ASP A 243 31.05 -1.89 -0.34
N LEU A 244 31.59 -0.99 -1.16
CA LEU A 244 31.31 -0.95 -2.60
C LEU A 244 32.01 -2.09 -3.34
N THR A 245 31.37 -2.57 -4.39
CA THR A 245 32.02 -3.49 -5.34
C THR A 245 33.08 -2.77 -6.17
N ALA A 246 33.99 -3.54 -6.77
CA ALA A 246 35.02 -2.99 -7.67
C ALA A 246 34.38 -2.25 -8.86
N GLU A 247 33.28 -2.74 -9.38
CA GLU A 247 32.56 -2.12 -10.50
C GLU A 247 31.94 -0.77 -10.09
N GLU A 248 31.30 -0.71 -8.93
CA GLU A 248 30.68 0.52 -8.40
C GLU A 248 31.74 1.59 -8.13
N ALA A 249 32.87 1.21 -7.52
CA ALA A 249 33.98 2.13 -7.30
C ALA A 249 34.59 2.63 -8.64
N ALA A 250 34.75 1.74 -9.63
CA ALA A 250 35.28 2.09 -10.95
C ALA A 250 34.39 3.12 -11.69
N ARG A 251 33.08 3.10 -11.49
CA ARG A 251 32.15 4.11 -12.07
C ARG A 251 32.40 5.52 -11.55
N MET A 252 33.05 5.66 -10.40
CA MET A 252 33.44 6.94 -9.80
C MET A 252 34.83 7.42 -10.23
N SER A 253 35.49 6.68 -11.13
CA SER A 253 36.78 7.11 -11.70
C SER A 253 36.66 8.46 -12.41
N GLY A 254 37.60 9.35 -12.20
CA GLY A 254 37.55 10.74 -12.66
C GLY A 254 36.67 11.63 -11.77
N ALA A 255 36.47 11.24 -10.53
CA ALA A 255 35.80 12.06 -9.54
C ALA A 255 36.55 13.38 -9.33
N VAL A 256 35.83 14.50 -9.42
CA VAL A 256 36.41 15.84 -9.18
C VAL A 256 36.03 16.41 -7.83
N LYS A 257 34.93 15.92 -7.24
CA LYS A 257 34.45 16.38 -5.95
C LYS A 257 33.57 15.34 -5.27
N VAL A 258 33.66 15.27 -3.95
CA VAL A 258 32.80 14.43 -3.10
C VAL A 258 32.14 15.32 -2.05
N TYR A 259 30.86 15.14 -1.84
CA TYR A 259 30.07 15.73 -0.74
C TYR A 259 29.56 14.60 0.12
N THR A 260 29.65 14.75 1.42
CA THR A 260 29.20 13.74 2.37
C THR A 260 28.43 14.40 3.50
N GLU A 261 27.29 13.82 3.85
CA GLU A 261 26.49 14.19 5.00
C GLU A 261 26.05 12.91 5.72
N THR A 262 26.09 12.91 7.04
CA THR A 262 25.68 11.76 7.85
C THR A 262 24.63 12.20 8.84
N GLU A 263 23.50 11.49 8.84
CA GLU A 263 22.37 11.73 9.73
C GLU A 263 22.09 10.48 10.57
N PRO A 264 21.78 10.63 11.87
CA PRO A 264 21.39 9.49 12.69
C PRO A 264 19.98 9.00 12.33
N LEU A 265 19.77 7.67 12.39
CA LEU A 265 18.45 7.08 12.37
C LEU A 265 17.86 7.17 13.77
N TYR A 266 16.63 7.64 13.87
CA TYR A 266 15.91 7.79 15.13
C TYR A 266 14.80 6.76 15.22
N GLU A 267 14.56 6.28 16.43
CA GLU A 267 13.34 5.55 16.76
C GLU A 267 12.23 6.56 17.08
N ASP A 268 11.12 6.54 16.35
CA ASP A 268 10.05 7.55 16.44
C ASP A 268 9.39 7.66 17.83
N ASP A 269 9.48 6.63 18.66
CA ASP A 269 8.71 6.52 19.90
C ASP A 269 9.49 6.83 21.18
N THR A 270 10.81 7.03 21.10
CA THR A 270 11.65 7.29 22.27
C THR A 270 12.37 8.63 22.18
N TYR A 271 11.65 9.70 22.39
CA TYR A 271 12.26 11.00 22.51
C TYR A 271 11.95 11.62 23.87
N ARG A 272 12.87 12.46 24.35
CA ARG A 272 12.65 13.37 25.47
C ARG A 272 12.70 14.81 25.00
N GLU A 273 11.90 15.66 25.58
CA GLU A 273 12.01 17.10 25.37
C GLU A 273 13.17 17.65 26.21
N VAL A 274 14.10 18.31 25.55
CA VAL A 274 15.23 18.94 26.20
C VAL A 274 15.11 20.45 26.02
N THR A 275 15.24 21.20 27.13
CA THR A 275 15.22 22.64 27.11
C THR A 275 16.62 23.16 27.44
N THR A 276 17.16 24.01 26.58
CA THR A 276 18.48 24.63 26.78
C THR A 276 18.41 26.13 26.50
N SER A 277 19.26 26.91 27.17
CA SER A 277 19.41 28.34 26.92
C SER A 277 20.50 28.66 25.88
N VAL A 278 21.23 27.67 25.42
CA VAL A 278 22.35 27.85 24.51
C VAL A 278 22.15 27.00 23.29
N TRP A 279 22.22 27.62 22.12
CA TRP A 279 22.31 26.93 20.84
C TRP A 279 23.78 26.62 20.55
N ASN A 280 24.14 25.38 20.46
CA ASN A 280 25.50 24.90 20.17
C ASN A 280 25.49 23.88 19.02
N ASP A 281 26.66 23.43 18.60
CA ASP A 281 26.82 22.48 17.50
C ASP A 281 26.20 21.09 17.80
N ASP A 282 25.99 20.78 19.09
CA ASP A 282 25.29 19.56 19.53
C ASP A 282 23.76 19.70 19.49
N THR A 283 23.24 20.88 19.10
CA THR A 283 21.81 21.10 18.99
C THR A 283 21.29 20.43 17.71
N PRO A 284 20.21 19.62 17.81
CA PRO A 284 19.71 18.89 16.65
C PRO A 284 19.30 19.79 15.49
N PRO A 285 19.26 19.27 14.27
CA PRO A 285 18.81 19.99 13.08
C PRO A 285 17.45 20.67 13.29
N ARG A 286 17.16 21.73 12.51
CA ARG A 286 15.95 22.56 12.67
C ARG A 286 14.62 21.80 12.67
N TRP A 287 14.56 20.66 12.03
CA TRP A 287 13.35 19.83 11.97
C TRP A 287 13.05 19.06 13.26
N HIS A 288 14.00 19.00 14.21
CA HIS A 288 13.75 18.50 15.58
C HIS A 288 13.38 19.60 16.57
N TYR A 289 13.40 20.83 16.14
CA TYR A 289 13.08 21.98 16.93
C TYR A 289 11.58 22.06 17.23
N ILE A 290 11.24 22.29 18.51
CA ILE A 290 9.85 22.41 18.95
C ILE A 290 9.51 23.89 19.16
N ASP A 291 10.29 24.63 19.98
CA ASP A 291 9.97 25.99 20.33
C ASP A 291 11.19 26.81 20.76
N ALA A 292 11.09 28.15 20.66
CA ALA A 292 12.04 29.12 21.21
C ALA A 292 11.31 30.21 21.94
N GLU A 293 11.46 30.23 23.25
CA GLU A 293 10.88 31.23 24.12
C GLU A 293 11.89 32.34 24.45
N LYS A 294 11.55 33.58 24.10
CA LYS A 294 12.38 34.72 24.44
C LYS A 294 12.25 35.06 25.94
N GLN A 295 13.37 35.05 26.65
CA GLN A 295 13.44 35.37 28.06
C GLN A 295 13.46 36.89 28.29
N SER A 296 13.21 37.32 29.53
CA SER A 296 13.18 38.72 29.92
C SER A 296 14.54 39.44 29.86
N ASP A 297 15.64 38.68 29.88
CA ASP A 297 17.01 39.15 29.72
C ASP A 297 17.47 39.26 28.25
N GLY A 298 16.57 38.94 27.30
CA GLY A 298 16.84 38.96 25.87
C GLY A 298 17.42 37.67 25.31
N SER A 299 17.76 36.70 26.13
CA SER A 299 18.18 35.37 25.71
C SER A 299 17.00 34.54 25.20
N TYR A 300 17.29 33.41 24.55
CA TYR A 300 16.28 32.46 24.08
C TYR A 300 16.44 31.14 24.83
N ARG A 301 15.31 30.56 25.22
CA ARG A 301 15.21 29.18 25.67
C ARG A 301 14.68 28.33 24.53
N TYR A 302 15.45 27.32 24.15
CA TYR A 302 15.13 26.41 23.03
C TYR A 302 14.63 25.10 23.58
N THR A 303 13.53 24.59 23.03
CA THR A 303 13.02 23.24 23.28
C THR A 303 13.12 22.44 22.01
N TYR A 304 13.71 21.26 22.10
CA TYR A 304 13.88 20.33 20.98
C TYR A 304 13.67 18.89 21.43
N ARG A 305 13.47 17.99 20.47
CA ARG A 305 13.41 16.56 20.74
C ARG A 305 14.83 15.98 20.74
N ALA A 306 15.22 15.37 21.85
CA ALA A 306 16.45 14.59 21.92
C ALA A 306 16.12 13.11 21.96
N TYR A 307 16.74 12.34 21.10
CA TYR A 307 16.56 10.90 21.04
C TYR A 307 17.69 10.23 21.81
N ASP A 308 17.35 9.34 22.73
CA ASP A 308 18.33 8.66 23.59
C ASP A 308 18.90 7.38 22.97
N LEU A 309 18.25 6.86 21.91
CA LEU A 309 18.64 5.65 21.21
C LEU A 309 18.70 5.90 19.71
N TYR A 310 19.83 5.59 19.13
CA TYR A 310 20.02 5.59 17.67
C TYR A 310 19.94 4.16 17.18
N GLU A 311 19.09 3.91 16.19
CA GLU A 311 19.03 2.60 15.50
C GLU A 311 20.14 2.45 14.45
N GLY A 312 20.95 3.48 14.26
CA GLY A 312 22.02 3.54 13.28
C GLY A 312 22.20 4.93 12.69
N PHE A 313 22.73 5.00 11.50
CA PHE A 313 22.91 6.26 10.77
C PHE A 313 22.78 6.05 9.25
N VAL A 314 22.47 7.13 8.54
CA VAL A 314 22.48 7.18 7.09
C VAL A 314 23.54 8.17 6.63
N THR A 315 24.41 7.73 5.75
CA THR A 315 25.41 8.58 5.09
C THR A 315 25.00 8.80 3.65
N HIS A 316 24.82 10.05 3.28
CA HIS A 316 24.57 10.49 1.92
C HIS A 316 25.89 10.93 1.28
N VAL A 317 26.19 10.39 0.11
CA VAL A 317 27.42 10.77 -0.63
C VAL A 317 27.03 11.18 -2.03
N VAL A 318 27.51 12.33 -2.47
CA VAL A 318 27.37 12.79 -3.86
C VAL A 318 28.76 12.91 -4.46
N VAL A 319 29.01 12.17 -5.53
CA VAL A 319 30.26 12.19 -6.27
C VAL A 319 30.03 12.87 -7.62
N LEU A 320 30.74 13.96 -7.85
CA LEU A 320 30.77 14.60 -9.17
C LEU A 320 31.93 13.99 -9.99
N VAL A 321 31.57 13.41 -11.12
CA VAL A 321 32.51 12.79 -12.06
C VAL A 321 32.54 13.61 -13.34
N GLU A 322 33.73 13.92 -13.85
CA GLU A 322 33.91 14.58 -15.13
C GLU A 322 34.33 13.55 -16.19
N GLU A 323 33.50 13.38 -17.20
CA GLU A 323 33.73 12.47 -18.30
C GLU A 323 33.52 13.17 -19.64
N ALA A 324 34.55 13.23 -20.47
CA ALA A 324 34.51 13.86 -21.80
C ALA A 324 33.94 15.30 -21.81
N GLY A 325 34.23 16.09 -20.78
CA GLY A 325 33.75 17.48 -20.63
C GLY A 325 32.28 17.60 -20.20
N ARG A 326 31.66 16.52 -19.74
CA ARG A 326 30.35 16.53 -19.11
C ARG A 326 30.49 16.15 -17.64
N GLN A 327 29.71 16.80 -16.82
CA GLN A 327 29.61 16.43 -15.42
C GLN A 327 28.42 15.49 -15.20
N ARG A 328 28.66 14.43 -14.46
CA ARG A 328 27.70 13.45 -14.01
C ARG A 328 27.76 13.39 -12.49
N ALA A 329 26.64 13.27 -11.83
CA ALA A 329 26.59 13.02 -10.40
C ALA A 329 26.21 11.56 -10.13
N ILE A 330 26.94 10.92 -9.21
CA ILE A 330 26.56 9.64 -8.62
C ILE A 330 26.12 9.95 -7.19
N VAL A 331 24.90 9.56 -6.86
CA VAL A 331 24.36 9.72 -5.51
C VAL A 331 24.32 8.36 -4.85
N LEU A 332 24.78 8.30 -3.61
CA LEU A 332 24.82 7.10 -2.80
C LEU A 332 24.16 7.39 -1.44
N HIS A 333 23.28 6.49 -1.02
CA HIS A 333 22.70 6.46 0.30
C HIS A 333 23.13 5.17 0.98
N TYR A 334 23.82 5.31 2.11
CA TYR A 334 24.38 4.20 2.86
C TYR A 334 23.83 4.21 4.27
N ALA A 335 23.08 3.18 4.62
CA ALA A 335 22.46 3.02 5.93
C ALA A 335 23.21 1.97 6.73
N VAL A 336 23.57 2.29 7.97
CA VAL A 336 24.00 1.33 8.98
C VAL A 336 22.89 1.19 9.98
N ILE A 337 22.45 -0.05 10.22
CA ILE A 337 21.32 -0.35 11.08
C ILE A 337 21.83 -1.20 12.24
N ASP A 338 21.89 -0.59 13.42
CA ASP A 338 22.47 -1.20 14.63
C ASP A 338 21.40 -1.85 15.54
N ARG A 339 20.32 -2.32 14.94
CA ARG A 339 19.25 -2.96 15.70
C ARG A 339 19.59 -4.44 15.97
N SER A 340 19.82 -4.78 17.22
CA SER A 340 20.09 -6.16 17.68
C SER A 340 18.81 -7.00 17.88
N SER A 341 17.65 -6.56 17.42
CA SER A 341 16.40 -7.28 17.65
C SER A 341 16.27 -8.52 16.78
N GLY A 342 15.94 -9.65 17.40
CA GLY A 342 15.73 -10.92 16.71
C GLY A 342 14.47 -11.02 15.85
N ASP A 343 13.74 -9.93 15.65
CA ASP A 343 12.53 -9.88 14.86
C ASP A 343 12.84 -9.33 13.47
N CYS A 344 13.14 -10.24 12.56
CA CYS A 344 13.42 -9.93 11.16
C CYS A 344 12.14 -9.62 10.43
N LEU A 345 11.79 -8.37 10.40
CA LEU A 345 10.73 -7.85 9.55
C LEU A 345 11.28 -7.50 8.16
N ALA A 346 10.40 -7.39 7.18
CA ALA A 346 10.71 -6.77 5.91
C ALA A 346 11.07 -5.30 6.15
N GLU A 347 12.15 -4.86 5.53
CA GLU A 347 12.63 -3.49 5.59
C GLU A 347 12.65 -2.90 4.19
N GLY A 348 12.66 -1.60 4.11
CA GLY A 348 12.72 -0.91 2.85
C GLY A 348 13.53 0.38 2.98
N MET A 349 14.22 0.73 1.92
CA MET A 349 14.82 2.04 1.72
C MET A 349 14.06 2.73 0.61
N GLU A 350 13.46 3.86 0.93
CA GLU A 350 12.78 4.70 -0.03
C GLU A 350 13.59 5.98 -0.22
N ILE A 351 14.07 6.19 -1.43
CA ILE A 351 14.88 7.33 -1.79
C ILE A 351 14.08 8.22 -2.69
N TRP A 352 13.78 9.41 -2.19
CA TRP A 352 13.15 10.47 -2.92
C TRP A 352 14.23 11.46 -3.33
N PRO A 353 14.37 11.79 -4.60
CA PRO A 353 15.20 12.91 -4.96
C PRO A 353 14.58 14.16 -4.34
N VAL A 354 15.34 14.75 -3.41
CA VAL A 354 14.86 15.91 -2.66
C VAL A 354 15.11 17.17 -3.46
N TRP A 355 14.09 17.62 -4.15
CA TRP A 355 13.98 18.99 -4.52
C TRP A 355 12.55 19.40 -4.45
N GLN A 356 12.27 20.24 -3.55
CA GLN A 356 11.01 20.92 -3.50
C GLN A 356 11.23 22.37 -3.92
N GLY A 357 10.78 22.73 -5.10
CA GLY A 357 10.41 24.08 -5.38
C GLY A 357 11.29 24.94 -6.26
N ASN A 358 12.33 24.44 -6.90
CA ASN A 358 13.06 25.18 -7.93
C ASN A 358 13.16 24.37 -9.23
N ALA A 359 13.22 25.07 -10.36
CA ALA A 359 13.14 24.55 -11.72
C ALA A 359 14.27 23.57 -12.14
N GLU A 360 15.15 23.22 -11.25
CA GLU A 360 16.25 22.28 -11.48
C GLU A 360 15.89 20.94 -10.88
N SER A 361 15.40 20.04 -11.72
CA SER A 361 15.04 18.70 -11.31
C SER A 361 16.16 17.73 -11.63
N TRP A 362 16.53 16.92 -10.64
CA TRP A 362 17.39 15.76 -10.84
C TRP A 362 16.51 14.55 -11.02
N SER A 363 16.76 13.69 -11.95
CA SER A 363 16.13 12.39 -12.07
C SER A 363 17.15 11.29 -11.86
N PRO A 364 16.76 10.13 -11.30
CA PRO A 364 17.58 8.95 -11.38
C PRO A 364 17.86 8.66 -12.86
N GLY A 365 19.14 8.56 -13.21
CA GLY A 365 19.58 8.07 -14.51
C GLY A 365 19.17 6.61 -14.69
N GLY A 366 19.42 6.06 -15.87
CA GLY A 366 19.03 4.67 -16.20
C GLY A 366 19.81 3.59 -15.46
N TRP A 367 20.78 3.96 -14.62
CA TRP A 367 21.59 3.01 -13.85
C TRP A 367 21.40 3.19 -12.35
N ASN A 368 21.22 2.07 -11.66
CA ASN A 368 21.28 2.00 -10.21
C ASN A 368 21.97 0.69 -9.81
N SER A 369 22.55 0.65 -8.63
CA SER A 369 23.16 -0.50 -7.99
C SER A 369 23.00 -0.39 -6.49
N GLY A 370 23.18 -1.49 -5.78
CA GLY A 370 23.16 -1.50 -4.34
C GLY A 370 22.96 -2.91 -3.82
N ARG A 371 23.32 -3.11 -2.58
CA ARG A 371 23.22 -4.40 -1.91
C ARG A 371 23.12 -4.26 -0.40
N LEU A 372 22.92 -5.39 0.21
CA LEU A 372 22.93 -5.58 1.65
C LEU A 372 24.20 -6.26 2.08
N LEU A 373 24.68 -5.89 3.27
CA LEU A 373 25.79 -6.51 3.94
C LEU A 373 25.42 -6.77 5.40
N CYS A 374 25.87 -7.87 5.95
CA CYS A 374 25.73 -8.15 7.37
C CYS A 374 26.85 -9.06 7.87
N GLU A 375 26.95 -9.19 9.19
CA GLU A 375 27.87 -10.09 9.84
C GLU A 375 27.12 -11.14 10.66
N LYS A 376 27.53 -12.38 10.53
CA LYS A 376 26.99 -13.48 11.31
C LYS A 376 28.09 -14.49 11.63
N ASP A 377 28.21 -14.89 12.89
CA ASP A 377 29.19 -15.84 13.37
C ASP A 377 30.66 -15.51 12.95
N GLY A 378 30.98 -14.20 12.90
CA GLY A 378 32.31 -13.70 12.51
C GLY A 378 32.60 -13.73 11.00
N GLN A 379 31.60 -13.98 10.18
CA GLN A 379 31.69 -13.99 8.72
C GLN A 379 30.81 -12.91 8.12
N SER A 380 31.32 -12.23 7.06
CA SER A 380 30.57 -11.24 6.31
C SER A 380 29.77 -11.87 5.19
N TYR A 381 28.51 -11.43 5.06
CA TYR A 381 27.57 -11.86 4.03
C TYR A 381 27.10 -10.67 3.19
N THR A 382 26.70 -10.96 1.98
CA THR A 382 26.07 -10.00 1.07
C THR A 382 24.84 -10.60 0.39
N ALA A 383 23.88 -9.77 0.05
CA ALA A 383 22.75 -10.15 -0.78
C ALA A 383 22.29 -8.96 -1.62
N ASP A 384 21.73 -9.26 -2.77
CA ASP A 384 20.99 -8.26 -3.54
C ASP A 384 19.67 -7.91 -2.82
N PHE A 385 19.17 -6.71 -3.07
CA PHE A 385 17.82 -6.37 -2.63
C PHE A 385 16.81 -7.34 -3.23
N TYR A 386 15.81 -7.71 -2.43
CA TYR A 386 14.72 -8.54 -2.90
C TYR A 386 14.00 -7.91 -4.10
N SER A 387 13.77 -6.61 -4.05
CA SER A 387 13.12 -5.83 -5.08
C SER A 387 13.71 -4.43 -5.10
N VAL A 388 14.06 -3.95 -6.29
CA VAL A 388 14.39 -2.54 -6.53
C VAL A 388 13.44 -2.02 -7.60
N LYS A 389 12.68 -0.99 -7.25
CA LYS A 389 11.76 -0.31 -8.16
C LYS A 389 12.23 1.13 -8.34
N SER A 390 12.57 1.50 -9.55
CA SER A 390 12.89 2.88 -9.91
C SER A 390 11.86 3.40 -10.89
N GLY A 391 11.46 4.66 -10.76
CA GLY A 391 10.55 5.32 -11.67
C GLY A 391 9.55 6.24 -11.01
N SER A 392 8.60 6.72 -11.81
CA SER A 392 7.48 7.50 -11.31
C SER A 392 6.42 6.57 -10.78
N TYR A 393 6.00 6.79 -9.56
CA TYR A 393 4.83 6.16 -8.97
C TYR A 393 3.86 7.23 -8.47
N GLU A 394 2.59 6.89 -8.52
CA GLU A 394 1.52 7.79 -8.14
C GLU A 394 1.11 7.52 -6.69
N THR A 395 1.21 8.53 -5.84
CA THR A 395 0.61 8.50 -4.51
C THR A 395 -0.71 9.25 -4.58
N THR A 396 -1.82 8.53 -4.40
CA THR A 396 -3.14 9.12 -4.36
C THR A 396 -3.58 9.32 -2.92
N ASN A 397 -3.86 10.54 -2.54
CA ASN A 397 -4.46 10.90 -1.27
C ASN A 397 -5.81 11.59 -1.49
N ILE A 398 -6.49 11.95 -0.40
CA ILE A 398 -7.79 12.65 -0.47
C ILE A 398 -7.73 14.01 -1.17
N PHE A 399 -6.55 14.57 -1.39
CA PHE A 399 -6.34 15.89 -2.03
C PHE A 399 -5.88 15.78 -3.49
N GLY A 400 -5.62 14.58 -4.00
CA GLY A 400 -5.22 14.35 -5.39
C GLY A 400 -4.14 13.28 -5.52
N THR A 401 -3.73 13.08 -6.77
CA THR A 401 -2.63 12.18 -7.12
C THR A 401 -1.37 13.00 -7.33
N THR A 402 -0.32 12.65 -6.60
CA THR A 402 1.01 13.23 -6.76
C THR A 402 1.89 12.20 -7.47
N GLN A 403 2.51 12.60 -8.56
CA GLN A 403 3.56 11.79 -9.17
C GLN A 403 4.86 12.02 -8.43
N ASN A 404 5.41 10.95 -7.88
CA ASN A 404 6.69 10.93 -7.22
C ASN A 404 7.67 10.13 -8.06
N THR A 405 8.88 10.61 -8.19
CA THR A 405 9.97 9.86 -8.82
C THR A 405 10.94 9.47 -7.74
N GLY A 406 11.26 8.18 -7.63
CA GLY A 406 12.14 7.69 -6.58
C GLY A 406 12.61 6.28 -6.85
N ILE A 407 13.39 5.76 -5.92
CA ILE A 407 13.86 4.38 -5.91
C ILE A 407 13.44 3.77 -4.59
N ILE A 408 12.76 2.62 -4.66
CA ILE A 408 12.36 1.83 -3.50
C ILE A 408 13.12 0.52 -3.56
N ALA A 409 13.88 0.22 -2.51
CA ALA A 409 14.55 -1.06 -2.31
C ALA A 409 13.93 -1.77 -1.11
N GLU A 410 13.57 -3.04 -1.27
CA GLU A 410 12.92 -3.85 -0.25
C GLU A 410 13.78 -5.08 0.07
N TRP A 411 13.88 -5.44 1.35
CA TRP A 411 14.66 -6.61 1.80
C TRP A 411 14.17 -7.20 3.12
N SER A 412 14.72 -8.32 3.50
CA SER A 412 14.64 -8.87 4.86
C SER A 412 16.03 -9.16 5.39
N ARG A 413 16.24 -8.97 6.67
CA ARG A 413 17.52 -9.27 7.33
C ARG A 413 17.76 -10.77 7.39
N MET A 414 19.03 -11.14 7.51
CA MET A 414 19.42 -12.49 7.89
C MET A 414 19.17 -12.67 9.39
N ASP A 415 18.55 -13.79 9.76
CA ASP A 415 18.27 -14.13 11.17
C ASP A 415 19.55 -14.13 12.01
N HIS A 416 19.53 -13.44 13.15
CA HIS A 416 20.64 -13.32 14.09
C HIS A 416 21.92 -12.70 13.48
N SER A 417 21.79 -11.86 12.48
CA SER A 417 22.90 -11.06 11.96
C SER A 417 23.04 -9.76 12.74
N GLY A 418 24.25 -9.23 12.76
CA GLY A 418 24.61 -7.91 13.26
C GLY A 418 25.25 -7.06 12.18
N ASN A 419 25.55 -5.80 12.50
CA ASN A 419 26.23 -4.88 11.62
C ASN A 419 25.60 -4.83 10.20
N VAL A 420 24.27 -4.68 10.17
CA VAL A 420 23.50 -4.66 8.93
C VAL A 420 23.72 -3.33 8.25
N ARG A 421 24.13 -3.38 7.01
CA ARG A 421 24.38 -2.23 6.14
C ARG A 421 23.63 -2.42 4.84
N ALA A 422 22.98 -1.36 4.41
CA ALA A 422 22.27 -1.31 3.14
C ALA A 422 22.72 -0.08 2.38
N TYR A 423 23.05 -0.20 1.12
CA TYR A 423 23.32 0.99 0.31
C TYR A 423 22.68 0.88 -1.07
N LEU A 424 22.32 2.04 -1.57
CA LEU A 424 21.83 2.21 -2.93
C LEU A 424 22.54 3.39 -3.56
N LEU A 425 23.02 3.20 -4.78
CA LEU A 425 23.65 4.25 -5.57
C LEU A 425 23.02 4.33 -6.95
N TYR A 426 22.99 5.52 -7.51
CA TYR A 426 22.42 5.77 -8.83
C TYR A 426 23.06 6.98 -9.52
N ASP A 427 23.06 6.95 -10.85
CA ASP A 427 23.39 8.13 -11.64
C ASP A 427 22.26 9.15 -11.50
N ALA A 428 22.59 10.40 -11.19
CA ALA A 428 21.64 11.50 -11.17
C ALA A 428 21.88 12.41 -12.38
N GLU A 429 20.84 12.62 -13.15
CA GLU A 429 20.85 13.53 -14.29
C GLU A 429 20.09 14.80 -13.94
N MET A 430 20.70 15.94 -14.24
CA MET A 430 20.04 17.23 -14.13
C MET A 430 19.07 17.40 -15.30
N LEU A 431 17.80 17.52 -15.01
CA LEU A 431 16.80 17.86 -16.02
C LEU A 431 16.89 19.36 -16.28
N THR A 432 17.46 19.73 -17.43
CA THR A 432 17.54 21.11 -17.93
C THR A 432 16.22 21.57 -18.53
#